data_e4edde4c8d55284864111da1e40196ee
#
_entry.id   e4edde4c8d55284864111da1e40196ee
#
_cell.length_a   1.000
_cell.length_b   1.000
_cell.length_c   1.000
_cell.angle_alpha   90.00
_cell.angle_beta   90.00
_cell.angle_gamma   90.00
#
_symmetry.space_group_name_H-M   'P 1'
#
loop_
_entity.id
_entity.type
_entity.pdbx_description
1 polymer ?
#
loop_
_entity_poly.entity_id
_entity_poly.type
_entity_poly.pdbx_seq_one_letter_code
_entity_poly.pdbx_strand_id
1 'polypeptide(L)'
;MKVGQRSLLGYLPAQVIKCVLDGRIRQKQDYPVEYNMNTVALYAELNGITKPEKLSKYGIKNPEFISFCFNRFMELLINIIGKNGGDIIKFVGDALMVIWPSIDDNEDKNDLQESCIRAFQCAKQIMKKMIKLNKEGGMNLGLKIGIGVGDCRIFFAGGTFSRSEFLIVGSAMKQACESKLKAEDGEIIISDKVHEFIHKRFPFGKKEDRFKFYVYLPNEDKNLQKLQLRADAFLMRTKFSPDKLADNMNILRTFVPSAITNYLDIEMENWCKEIRLLTIMFVKLPLSLKDTETPEGKEKIQNVVLTVQRGIYRTRGSLNKLIMDDVESVMLCCWGLPPFSSAEDPVRAILSGNCILRELSYNFKLNASIGIATGRCFTGVCGSVGGRKEYSLLGDIVNFSSELMSKGRTGEIKLLLLNAILPLTLVMKIKTRKFL
;
A
#
# COMPACT_ATOMS: atom_id res chain seq x y z
N MET A 1 -2.69 28.43 2.10
CA MET A 1 -2.58 27.10 2.72
C MET A 1 -1.39 27.11 3.67
N LYS A 2 -1.58 26.80 4.97
CA LYS A 2 -0.49 26.71 5.95
C LYS A 2 0.46 25.57 5.58
N VAL A 3 1.73 25.72 5.95
CA VAL A 3 2.82 24.78 5.64
C VAL A 3 2.47 23.33 6.00
N GLY A 4 2.01 23.07 7.22
CA GLY A 4 1.62 21.72 7.65
C GLY A 4 0.43 21.10 6.90
N GLN A 5 -0.44 21.93 6.30
CA GLN A 5 -1.54 21.42 5.47
C GLN A 5 -1.04 20.82 4.15
N ARG A 6 -0.02 21.43 3.53
CA ARG A 6 0.59 20.89 2.30
C ARG A 6 1.29 19.56 2.56
N SER A 7 1.95 19.43 3.70
CA SER A 7 2.64 18.21 4.06
C SER A 7 1.67 17.05 4.25
N LEU A 8 0.57 17.24 4.98
CA LEU A 8 -0.46 16.21 5.21
C LEU A 8 -1.02 15.65 3.90
N LEU A 9 -1.32 16.52 2.93
CA LEU A 9 -1.91 16.09 1.65
C LEU A 9 -0.99 15.14 0.87
N GLY A 10 0.32 15.21 1.07
CA GLY A 10 1.27 14.27 0.49
C GLY A 10 1.04 12.83 0.96
N TYR A 11 0.56 12.61 2.17
CA TYR A 11 0.32 11.27 2.72
C TYR A 11 -0.99 10.63 2.27
N LEU A 12 -1.83 11.34 1.56
CA LEU A 12 -3.16 10.86 1.17
C LEU A 12 -3.29 10.78 -0.36
N PRO A 13 -4.00 9.77 -0.88
CA PRO A 13 -4.45 9.76 -2.26
C PRO A 13 -5.39 10.93 -2.56
N ALA A 14 -5.35 11.45 -3.78
CA ALA A 14 -6.24 12.54 -4.18
C ALA A 14 -7.72 12.15 -4.07
N GLN A 15 -8.06 10.89 -4.40
CA GLN A 15 -9.43 10.39 -4.28
C GLN A 15 -9.91 10.30 -2.83
N VAL A 16 -9.05 9.92 -1.88
CA VAL A 16 -9.42 9.93 -0.45
C VAL A 16 -9.69 11.37 0.01
N ILE A 17 -8.83 12.32 -0.39
CA ILE A 17 -9.05 13.75 -0.09
C ILE A 17 -10.38 14.21 -0.69
N LYS A 18 -10.67 13.88 -1.95
CA LYS A 18 -11.94 14.23 -2.62
C LYS A 18 -13.14 13.69 -1.84
N CYS A 19 -13.12 12.42 -1.44
CA CYS A 19 -14.22 11.82 -0.66
C CYS A 19 -14.50 12.57 0.65
N VAL A 20 -13.46 13.05 1.33
CA VAL A 20 -13.61 13.85 2.56
C VAL A 20 -14.17 15.23 2.24
N LEU A 21 -13.63 15.93 1.24
CA LEU A 21 -14.05 17.29 0.88
C LEU A 21 -15.47 17.35 0.29
N ASP A 22 -15.92 16.30 -0.35
CA ASP A 22 -17.29 16.15 -0.87
C ASP A 22 -18.31 15.76 0.23
N GLY A 23 -17.84 15.70 1.50
CA GLY A 23 -18.69 15.39 2.66
C GLY A 23 -19.20 13.95 2.71
N ARG A 24 -18.60 13.04 1.92
CA ARG A 24 -18.92 11.60 1.93
C ARG A 24 -18.39 10.92 3.19
N ILE A 25 -17.36 11.50 3.81
CA ILE A 25 -16.81 11.10 5.11
C ILE A 25 -16.90 12.30 6.05
N ARG A 26 -17.53 12.11 7.20
CA ARG A 26 -17.77 13.14 8.20
C ARG A 26 -17.10 12.77 9.53
N GLN A 27 -16.89 13.76 10.39
CA GLN A 27 -16.47 13.52 11.78
C GLN A 27 -17.53 12.69 12.50
N LYS A 28 -17.11 11.68 13.26
CA LYS A 28 -18.00 10.76 14.00
C LYS A 28 -19.01 9.99 13.12
N GLN A 29 -18.62 9.73 11.88
CA GLN A 29 -19.44 8.90 11.00
C GLN A 29 -19.35 7.44 11.41
N ASP A 30 -20.48 6.75 11.33
CA ASP A 30 -20.51 5.30 11.45
C ASP A 30 -19.88 4.68 10.21
N TYR A 31 -18.72 4.07 10.37
CA TYR A 31 -18.13 3.23 9.34
C TYR A 31 -18.86 1.87 9.30
N PRO A 32 -18.88 1.15 8.20
CA PRO A 32 -18.13 1.39 6.96
C PRO A 32 -18.83 2.35 5.98
N VAL A 33 -18.04 3.05 5.17
CA VAL A 33 -18.48 3.89 4.05
C VAL A 33 -17.75 3.48 2.79
N GLU A 34 -18.43 3.52 1.65
CA GLU A 34 -17.83 3.19 0.37
C GLU A 34 -18.07 4.28 -0.69
N TYR A 35 -17.13 4.36 -1.63
CA TYR A 35 -17.21 5.18 -2.82
C TYR A 35 -16.90 4.35 -4.06
N ASN A 36 -17.86 4.26 -4.98
CA ASN A 36 -17.74 3.49 -6.22
C ASN A 36 -17.27 4.39 -7.37
N MET A 37 -16.46 3.85 -8.26
CA MET A 37 -15.97 4.54 -9.46
C MET A 37 -15.52 3.51 -10.51
N ASN A 38 -15.52 3.92 -11.77
CA ASN A 38 -14.80 3.21 -12.83
C ASN A 38 -13.38 3.77 -12.94
N THR A 39 -12.38 2.90 -13.12
CA THR A 39 -10.98 3.30 -13.14
C THR A 39 -10.10 2.33 -13.93
N VAL A 40 -8.94 2.84 -14.31
CA VAL A 40 -7.81 1.99 -14.71
C VAL A 40 -6.88 1.86 -13.51
N ALA A 41 -6.47 0.64 -13.21
CA ALA A 41 -5.54 0.34 -12.13
C ALA A 41 -4.21 -0.16 -12.68
N LEU A 42 -3.11 0.23 -12.03
CA LEU A 42 -1.77 -0.25 -12.31
C LEU A 42 -1.13 -0.73 -11.01
N TYR A 43 -0.57 -1.92 -11.06
CA TYR A 43 0.25 -2.49 -9.99
C TYR A 43 1.69 -2.58 -10.48
N ALA A 44 2.61 -1.84 -9.87
CA ALA A 44 4.04 -1.89 -10.18
C ALA A 44 4.81 -2.46 -8.99
N GLU A 45 5.52 -3.55 -9.19
CA GLU A 45 6.33 -4.21 -8.16
C GLU A 45 7.80 -4.19 -8.55
N LEU A 46 8.61 -3.65 -7.66
CA LEU A 46 10.06 -3.59 -7.81
C LEU A 46 10.71 -4.80 -7.14
N ASN A 47 11.44 -5.59 -7.91
CA ASN A 47 12.17 -6.75 -7.39
C ASN A 47 13.65 -6.41 -7.14
N GLY A 48 14.14 -6.70 -5.93
CA GLY A 48 15.56 -6.72 -5.66
C GLY A 48 16.07 -5.69 -4.65
N ILE A 49 15.32 -4.67 -4.29
CA ILE A 49 15.76 -3.68 -3.26
C ILE A 49 15.56 -4.22 -1.84
N THR A 50 14.52 -5.00 -1.60
CA THR A 50 14.15 -5.47 -0.25
C THR A 50 14.64 -6.88 0.07
N LYS A 51 15.24 -7.59 -0.91
CA LYS A 51 15.75 -8.97 -0.69
C LYS A 51 17.23 -8.95 -0.28
N PRO A 52 17.56 -9.36 0.98
CA PRO A 52 18.94 -9.36 1.51
C PRO A 52 19.92 -10.12 0.63
N GLU A 53 19.48 -11.24 0.05
CA GLU A 53 20.30 -12.10 -0.81
C GLU A 53 20.78 -11.39 -2.09
N LYS A 54 19.96 -10.52 -2.66
CA LYS A 54 20.34 -9.73 -3.83
C LYS A 54 21.22 -8.54 -3.45
N LEU A 55 20.98 -7.93 -2.29
CA LEU A 55 21.77 -6.80 -1.79
C LEU A 55 23.17 -7.21 -1.33
N SER A 56 23.31 -8.37 -0.70
CA SER A 56 24.60 -8.92 -0.31
C SER A 56 25.51 -9.22 -1.51
N LYS A 57 24.90 -9.60 -2.64
CA LYS A 57 25.60 -9.84 -3.91
C LYS A 57 26.26 -8.58 -4.49
N TYR A 58 25.72 -7.40 -4.14
CA TYR A 58 26.29 -6.09 -4.51
C TYR A 58 27.19 -5.48 -3.44
N GLY A 59 27.50 -6.24 -2.37
CA GLY A 59 28.31 -5.72 -1.26
C GLY A 59 27.58 -4.68 -0.39
N ILE A 60 26.29 -4.46 -0.64
CA ILE A 60 25.49 -3.44 0.04
C ILE A 60 24.96 -4.04 1.35
N LYS A 61 25.69 -3.82 2.43
CA LYS A 61 25.27 -4.23 3.79
C LYS A 61 24.72 -3.06 4.62
N ASN A 62 24.75 -1.84 4.08
CA ASN A 62 24.34 -0.65 4.82
C ASN A 62 22.85 -0.33 4.58
N PRO A 63 21.99 -0.46 5.62
CA PRO A 63 20.57 -0.12 5.52
C PRO A 63 20.28 1.32 5.09
N GLU A 64 21.17 2.26 5.39
CA GLU A 64 21.05 3.66 4.99
C GLU A 64 21.17 3.83 3.47
N PHE A 65 22.12 3.10 2.86
CA PHE A 65 22.29 3.12 1.41
C PHE A 65 21.10 2.47 0.70
N ILE A 66 20.56 1.38 1.23
CA ILE A 66 19.35 0.73 0.72
C ILE A 66 18.18 1.71 0.74
N SER A 67 18.01 2.38 1.87
CA SER A 67 16.96 3.39 2.03
C SER A 67 17.14 4.57 1.07
N PHE A 68 18.37 5.04 0.86
CA PHE A 68 18.67 6.10 -0.10
C PHE A 68 18.32 5.69 -1.53
N CYS A 69 18.73 4.51 -1.95
CA CYS A 69 18.42 3.97 -3.28
C CYS A 69 16.91 3.79 -3.48
N PHE A 70 16.24 3.22 -2.48
CA PHE A 70 14.79 3.03 -2.49
C PHE A 70 14.04 4.36 -2.62
N ASN A 71 14.41 5.36 -1.81
CA ASN A 71 13.78 6.68 -1.85
C ASN A 71 13.97 7.36 -3.20
N ARG A 72 15.20 7.34 -3.74
CA ARG A 72 15.50 7.93 -5.06
C ARG A 72 14.70 7.26 -6.17
N PHE A 73 14.53 5.96 -6.06
CA PHE A 73 13.74 5.18 -7.00
C PHE A 73 12.25 5.51 -6.88
N MET A 74 11.72 5.49 -5.66
CA MET A 74 10.30 5.82 -5.41
C MET A 74 9.97 7.25 -5.85
N GLU A 75 10.85 8.21 -5.58
CA GLU A 75 10.67 9.60 -6.05
C GLU A 75 10.53 9.67 -7.57
N LEU A 76 11.35 8.92 -8.28
CA LEU A 76 11.29 8.87 -9.74
C LEU A 76 9.95 8.28 -10.23
N LEU A 77 9.50 7.16 -9.65
CA LEU A 77 8.21 6.56 -10.00
C LEU A 77 7.05 7.51 -9.73
N ILE A 78 7.02 8.11 -8.54
CA ILE A 78 5.98 9.04 -8.13
C ILE A 78 5.88 10.24 -9.09
N ASN A 79 7.03 10.77 -9.50
CA ASN A 79 7.09 11.89 -10.44
C ASN A 79 6.58 11.49 -11.84
N ILE A 80 6.89 10.29 -12.33
CA ILE A 80 6.39 9.80 -13.63
C ILE A 80 4.88 9.56 -13.53
N ILE A 81 4.41 8.88 -12.48
CA ILE A 81 3.00 8.59 -12.25
C ILE A 81 2.19 9.90 -12.18
N GLY A 82 2.65 10.87 -11.38
CA GLY A 82 1.98 12.15 -11.25
C GLY A 82 1.89 12.92 -12.57
N LYS A 83 2.95 12.94 -13.38
CA LYS A 83 2.97 13.59 -14.71
C LYS A 83 2.01 12.93 -15.70
N ASN A 84 1.72 11.65 -15.54
CA ASN A 84 0.75 10.91 -16.37
C ASN A 84 -0.65 10.89 -15.75
N GLY A 85 -0.86 11.60 -14.65
CA GLY A 85 -2.17 11.74 -14.05
C GLY A 85 -2.62 10.60 -13.14
N GLY A 86 -1.72 9.72 -12.75
CA GLY A 86 -2.01 8.63 -11.83
C GLY A 86 -2.10 9.09 -10.37
N ASP A 87 -3.08 8.57 -9.63
CA ASP A 87 -3.18 8.72 -8.18
C ASP A 87 -2.67 7.48 -7.48
N ILE A 88 -1.59 7.62 -6.71
CA ILE A 88 -1.01 6.52 -5.95
C ILE A 88 -1.85 6.30 -4.70
N ILE A 89 -2.54 5.17 -4.66
CA ILE A 89 -3.43 4.82 -3.55
C ILE A 89 -2.63 4.26 -2.39
N LYS A 90 -1.78 3.26 -2.63
CA LYS A 90 -0.98 2.62 -1.57
C LYS A 90 0.41 2.24 -2.05
N PHE A 91 1.31 2.23 -1.08
CA PHE A 91 2.63 1.62 -1.17
C PHE A 91 2.56 0.28 -0.43
N VAL A 92 2.85 -0.81 -1.12
CA VAL A 92 2.80 -2.17 -0.58
C VAL A 92 4.21 -2.76 -0.61
N GLY A 93 5.00 -2.49 0.44
CA GLY A 93 6.42 -2.84 0.44
C GLY A 93 7.17 -2.08 -0.66
N ASP A 94 7.67 -2.82 -1.63
CA ASP A 94 8.34 -2.31 -2.82
C ASP A 94 7.41 -2.16 -4.04
N ALA A 95 6.11 -2.30 -3.85
CA ALA A 95 5.10 -2.14 -4.88
C ALA A 95 4.24 -0.88 -4.71
N LEU A 96 3.71 -0.38 -5.82
CA LEU A 96 2.79 0.75 -5.89
C LEU A 96 1.47 0.33 -6.50
N MET A 97 0.38 0.70 -5.84
CA MET A 97 -0.98 0.64 -6.37
C MET A 97 -1.40 2.02 -6.86
N VAL A 98 -1.70 2.14 -8.14
CA VAL A 98 -2.02 3.42 -8.80
C VAL A 98 -3.34 3.31 -9.53
N ILE A 99 -4.13 4.37 -9.53
CA ILE A 99 -5.38 4.44 -10.31
C ILE A 99 -5.42 5.68 -11.19
N TRP A 100 -6.19 5.57 -12.27
CA TRP A 100 -6.65 6.67 -13.12
C TRP A 100 -8.17 6.65 -13.10
N PRO A 101 -8.82 7.34 -12.12
CA PRO A 101 -10.26 7.37 -12.04
C PRO A 101 -10.86 8.09 -13.27
N SER A 102 -12.03 7.67 -13.69
CA SER A 102 -12.83 8.40 -14.68
C SER A 102 -13.09 9.84 -14.20
N ILE A 103 -13.07 10.79 -15.11
CA ILE A 103 -13.21 12.21 -14.79
C ILE A 103 -14.69 12.54 -14.48
N ASP A 104 -15.59 11.92 -15.18
CA ASP A 104 -17.03 12.06 -14.99
C ASP A 104 -17.64 10.79 -14.40
N ASP A 105 -18.59 10.95 -13.46
CA ASP A 105 -19.42 9.86 -12.93
C ASP A 105 -20.31 9.23 -14.03
N ASN A 106 -20.40 9.83 -15.22
CA ASN A 106 -21.00 9.26 -16.41
C ASN A 106 -20.02 8.28 -17.06
N GLU A 107 -20.45 7.05 -17.28
CA GLU A 107 -19.70 5.93 -17.86
C GLU A 107 -19.29 6.19 -19.33
N ASP A 108 -18.52 7.23 -19.60
CA ASP A 108 -18.01 7.50 -20.95
C ASP A 108 -16.85 6.55 -21.27
N LYS A 109 -17.08 5.65 -22.22
CA LYS A 109 -16.06 4.72 -22.73
C LYS A 109 -14.83 5.44 -23.26
N ASN A 110 -14.94 6.65 -23.76
CA ASN A 110 -13.82 7.45 -24.27
C ASN A 110 -12.89 7.90 -23.15
N ASP A 111 -13.44 8.22 -21.99
CA ASP A 111 -12.64 8.62 -20.81
C ASP A 111 -11.84 7.43 -20.26
N LEU A 112 -12.46 6.24 -20.17
CA LEU A 112 -11.75 5.02 -19.78
C LEU A 112 -10.66 4.63 -20.79
N GLN A 113 -10.89 4.82 -22.10
CA GLN A 113 -9.88 4.58 -23.13
C GLN A 113 -8.69 5.52 -22.96
N GLU A 114 -8.92 6.81 -22.73
CA GLU A 114 -7.85 7.78 -22.48
C GLU A 114 -7.08 7.43 -21.22
N SER A 115 -7.76 7.03 -20.15
CA SER A 115 -7.15 6.58 -18.89
C SER A 115 -6.31 5.31 -19.09
N CYS A 116 -6.74 4.35 -19.90
CA CYS A 116 -5.95 3.17 -20.29
C CYS A 116 -4.67 3.58 -21.03
N ILE A 117 -4.76 4.52 -21.96
CA ILE A 117 -3.59 5.03 -22.72
C ILE A 117 -2.61 5.72 -21.77
N ARG A 118 -3.09 6.56 -20.84
CA ARG A 118 -2.24 7.26 -19.86
C ARG A 118 -1.55 6.29 -18.93
N ALA A 119 -2.27 5.31 -18.38
CA ALA A 119 -1.72 4.28 -17.51
C ALA A 119 -0.64 3.45 -18.23
N PHE A 120 -0.91 3.07 -19.47
CA PHE A 120 0.03 2.30 -20.28
C PHE A 120 1.28 3.11 -20.65
N GLN A 121 1.13 4.38 -21.03
CA GLN A 121 2.26 5.27 -21.30
C GLN A 121 3.10 5.53 -20.05
N CYS A 122 2.46 5.67 -18.89
CA CYS A 122 3.13 5.74 -17.60
C CYS A 122 3.99 4.49 -17.38
N ALA A 123 3.44 3.29 -17.58
CA ALA A 123 4.15 2.03 -17.46
C ALA A 123 5.38 1.96 -18.39
N LYS A 124 5.22 2.37 -19.65
CA LYS A 124 6.35 2.45 -20.63
C LYS A 124 7.45 3.40 -20.16
N GLN A 125 7.08 4.58 -19.67
CA GLN A 125 8.05 5.58 -19.20
C GLN A 125 8.80 5.06 -17.96
N ILE A 126 8.11 4.43 -17.03
CA ILE A 126 8.70 3.81 -15.84
C ILE A 126 9.69 2.72 -16.27
N MET A 127 9.27 1.80 -17.14
CA MET A 127 10.12 0.71 -17.62
C MET A 127 11.38 1.21 -18.33
N LYS A 128 11.23 2.18 -19.25
CA LYS A 128 12.36 2.79 -19.95
C LYS A 128 13.35 3.44 -18.98
N LYS A 129 12.85 4.12 -17.96
CA LYS A 129 13.70 4.79 -16.97
C LYS A 129 14.41 3.79 -16.07
N MET A 130 13.75 2.67 -15.73
CA MET A 130 14.37 1.56 -15.00
C MET A 130 15.56 0.96 -15.73
N ILE A 131 15.36 0.62 -17.00
CA ILE A 131 16.45 0.07 -17.83
C ILE A 131 17.65 1.02 -17.85
N LYS A 132 17.39 2.33 -17.95
CA LYS A 132 18.45 3.34 -17.93
C LYS A 132 19.18 3.38 -16.58
N LEU A 133 18.44 3.38 -15.47
CA LEU A 133 19.03 3.39 -14.12
C LEU A 133 19.87 2.14 -13.83
N ASN A 134 19.39 0.97 -14.26
CA ASN A 134 20.14 -0.28 -14.11
C ASN A 134 21.48 -0.21 -14.84
N LYS A 135 21.49 0.33 -16.07
CA LYS A 135 22.73 0.50 -16.85
C LYS A 135 23.71 1.49 -16.22
N GLU A 136 23.22 2.64 -15.74
CA GLU A 136 24.06 3.70 -15.17
C GLU A 136 24.54 3.36 -13.75
N GLY A 137 23.71 2.67 -12.96
CA GLY A 137 23.96 2.38 -11.53
C GLY A 137 24.59 1.02 -11.26
N GLY A 138 24.82 0.19 -12.28
CA GLY A 138 25.34 -1.18 -12.10
C GLY A 138 24.42 -2.09 -11.28
N MET A 139 23.16 -1.67 -11.06
CA MET A 139 22.14 -2.44 -10.33
C MET A 139 21.30 -3.25 -11.32
N ASN A 140 20.87 -4.44 -10.89
CA ASN A 140 19.96 -5.27 -11.66
C ASN A 140 18.63 -5.39 -10.92
N LEU A 141 17.88 -4.28 -10.89
CA LEU A 141 16.55 -4.24 -10.29
C LEU A 141 15.52 -4.70 -11.31
N GLY A 142 14.73 -5.70 -10.94
CA GLY A 142 13.58 -6.13 -11.71
C GLY A 142 12.37 -5.23 -11.47
N LEU A 143 11.52 -5.09 -12.48
CA LEU A 143 10.25 -4.39 -12.36
C LEU A 143 9.16 -5.15 -13.11
N LYS A 144 8.06 -5.42 -12.43
CA LYS A 144 6.86 -6.07 -12.99
C LYS A 144 5.72 -5.09 -12.97
N ILE A 145 4.99 -4.97 -14.07
CA ILE A 145 3.83 -4.07 -14.15
C ILE A 145 2.63 -4.83 -14.68
N GLY A 146 1.51 -4.72 -13.94
CA GLY A 146 0.19 -5.21 -14.36
C GLY A 146 -0.80 -4.07 -14.49
N ILE A 147 -1.68 -4.10 -15.51
CA ILE A 147 -2.72 -3.08 -15.74
C ILE A 147 -4.07 -3.76 -15.93
N GLY A 148 -5.08 -3.23 -15.25
CA GLY A 148 -6.49 -3.66 -15.32
C GLY A 148 -7.44 -2.46 -15.43
N VAL A 149 -8.67 -2.70 -15.87
CA VAL A 149 -9.71 -1.69 -16.00
C VAL A 149 -11.08 -2.22 -15.58
N GLY A 150 -11.88 -1.40 -14.93
CA GLY A 150 -13.24 -1.74 -14.52
C GLY A 150 -13.70 -0.98 -13.29
N ASP A 151 -14.68 -1.55 -12.60
CA ASP A 151 -15.18 -1.03 -11.34
C ASP A 151 -14.13 -1.08 -10.24
N CYS A 152 -14.22 -0.11 -9.38
CA CYS A 152 -13.40 0.01 -8.20
C CYS A 152 -14.16 0.70 -7.08
N ARG A 153 -13.88 0.30 -5.84
CA ARG A 153 -14.46 0.90 -4.64
C ARG A 153 -13.36 1.30 -3.67
N ILE A 154 -13.48 2.50 -3.12
CA ILE A 154 -12.73 2.88 -1.92
C ILE A 154 -13.63 2.62 -0.74
N PHE A 155 -13.20 1.75 0.14
CA PHE A 155 -13.91 1.33 1.33
C PHE A 155 -13.21 1.88 2.56
N PHE A 156 -13.94 2.59 3.42
CA PHE A 156 -13.41 3.22 4.62
C PHE A 156 -13.84 2.46 5.85
N ALA A 157 -12.89 2.17 6.75
CA ALA A 157 -13.12 1.40 7.97
C ALA A 157 -12.27 1.89 9.14
N GLY A 158 -12.59 1.44 10.34
CA GLY A 158 -11.88 1.79 11.57
C GLY A 158 -12.53 2.96 12.32
N GLY A 159 -11.73 3.93 12.75
CA GLY A 159 -12.19 5.11 13.49
C GLY A 159 -11.90 5.05 15.00
N THR A 160 -11.40 3.97 15.53
CA THR A 160 -10.97 3.87 16.93
C THR A 160 -9.62 4.60 17.13
N PHE A 161 -9.48 5.31 18.24
CA PHE A 161 -8.29 6.11 18.58
C PHE A 161 -7.92 7.12 17.49
N SER A 162 -8.91 7.74 16.88
CA SER A 162 -8.74 8.70 15.78
C SER A 162 -7.91 8.15 14.61
N ARG A 163 -8.01 6.85 14.35
CA ARG A 163 -7.35 6.20 13.23
C ARG A 163 -8.37 5.54 12.30
N SER A 164 -8.43 6.03 11.09
CA SER A 164 -9.26 5.49 10.01
C SER A 164 -8.36 4.86 8.95
N GLU A 165 -8.87 3.82 8.31
CA GLU A 165 -8.20 3.13 7.20
C GLU A 165 -9.08 3.20 5.95
N PHE A 166 -8.44 3.05 4.81
CA PHE A 166 -9.13 2.86 3.54
C PHE A 166 -8.54 1.66 2.80
N LEU A 167 -9.42 0.98 2.11
CA LEU A 167 -9.11 -0.13 1.21
C LEU A 167 -9.52 0.26 -0.20
N ILE A 168 -8.83 -0.28 -1.19
CA ILE A 168 -9.26 -0.16 -2.57
C ILE A 168 -9.45 -1.57 -3.13
N VAL A 169 -10.65 -1.84 -3.63
CA VAL A 169 -11.06 -3.16 -4.12
C VAL A 169 -11.90 -3.01 -5.38
N GLY A 170 -11.95 -4.05 -6.21
CA GLY A 170 -12.75 -4.07 -7.42
C GLY A 170 -12.07 -4.77 -8.59
N SER A 171 -12.80 -4.92 -9.68
CA SER A 171 -12.33 -5.69 -10.84
C SER A 171 -11.09 -5.08 -11.51
N ALA A 172 -10.94 -3.74 -11.50
CA ALA A 172 -9.75 -3.08 -12.02
C ALA A 172 -8.49 -3.48 -11.23
N MET A 173 -8.56 -3.44 -9.89
CA MET A 173 -7.44 -3.81 -9.02
C MET A 173 -7.09 -5.29 -9.14
N LYS A 174 -8.11 -6.15 -9.17
CA LYS A 174 -7.96 -7.59 -9.37
C LYS A 174 -7.21 -7.90 -10.65
N GLN A 175 -7.68 -7.37 -11.78
CA GLN A 175 -7.03 -7.56 -13.08
C GLN A 175 -5.57 -7.05 -13.09
N ALA A 176 -5.29 -5.89 -12.46
CA ALA A 176 -3.94 -5.37 -12.36
C ALA A 176 -3.02 -6.28 -11.54
N CYS A 177 -3.50 -6.82 -10.41
CA CYS A 177 -2.77 -7.75 -9.57
C CYS A 177 -2.49 -9.07 -10.31
N GLU A 178 -3.51 -9.68 -10.93
CA GLU A 178 -3.37 -10.91 -11.72
C GLU A 178 -2.40 -10.72 -12.89
N SER A 179 -2.50 -9.60 -13.62
CA SER A 179 -1.57 -9.25 -14.69
C SER A 179 -0.13 -9.15 -14.18
N LYS A 180 0.09 -8.48 -13.04
CA LYS A 180 1.41 -8.35 -12.42
C LYS A 180 1.98 -9.71 -12.00
N LEU A 181 1.15 -10.62 -11.47
CA LEU A 181 1.58 -11.97 -11.09
C LEU A 181 2.06 -12.81 -12.29
N LYS A 182 1.55 -12.53 -13.49
CA LYS A 182 1.96 -13.18 -14.74
C LYS A 182 3.18 -12.52 -15.39
N ALA A 183 3.57 -11.32 -14.94
CA ALA A 183 4.72 -10.61 -15.48
C ALA A 183 6.04 -11.22 -15.00
N GLU A 184 7.02 -11.27 -15.89
CA GLU A 184 8.42 -11.43 -15.57
C GLU A 184 9.12 -10.08 -15.36
N ASP A 185 10.33 -10.10 -14.82
CA ASP A 185 11.10 -8.86 -14.62
C ASP A 185 11.35 -8.17 -15.96
N GLY A 186 10.92 -6.93 -16.07
CA GLY A 186 11.01 -6.12 -17.30
C GLY A 186 9.76 -6.17 -18.18
N GLU A 187 8.71 -6.88 -17.77
CA GLU A 187 7.47 -6.97 -18.56
C GLU A 187 6.36 -6.04 -18.07
N ILE A 188 5.56 -5.58 -19.02
CA ILE A 188 4.27 -4.91 -18.81
C ILE A 188 3.19 -5.85 -19.33
N ILE A 189 2.32 -6.32 -18.43
CA ILE A 189 1.18 -7.18 -18.80
C ILE A 189 -0.12 -6.43 -18.56
N ILE A 190 -1.04 -6.56 -19.49
CA ILE A 190 -2.37 -5.96 -19.46
C ILE A 190 -3.45 -7.02 -19.49
N SER A 191 -4.59 -6.74 -18.88
CA SER A 191 -5.78 -7.59 -18.98
C SER A 191 -6.44 -7.50 -20.36
N ASP A 192 -7.28 -8.49 -20.67
CA ASP A 192 -8.08 -8.52 -21.91
C ASP A 192 -8.91 -7.24 -22.10
N LYS A 193 -9.56 -6.78 -21.04
CA LYS A 193 -10.34 -5.55 -21.08
C LYS A 193 -9.49 -4.31 -21.42
N VAL A 194 -8.29 -4.19 -20.88
CA VAL A 194 -7.36 -3.10 -21.25
C VAL A 194 -6.92 -3.25 -22.69
N HIS A 195 -6.64 -4.49 -23.14
CA HIS A 195 -6.26 -4.77 -24.52
C HIS A 195 -7.34 -4.31 -25.50
N GLU A 196 -8.62 -4.52 -25.23
CA GLU A 196 -9.74 -4.03 -26.07
C GLU A 196 -9.68 -2.52 -26.31
N PHE A 197 -9.26 -1.73 -25.32
CA PHE A 197 -9.17 -0.28 -25.44
C PHE A 197 -7.96 0.22 -26.22
N ILE A 198 -6.79 -0.49 -26.14
CA ILE A 198 -5.52 0.09 -26.62
C ILE A 198 -4.78 -0.72 -27.67
N HIS A 199 -5.25 -1.95 -28.04
CA HIS A 199 -4.56 -2.83 -29.02
C HIS A 199 -4.30 -2.20 -30.39
N LYS A 200 -5.16 -1.28 -30.84
CA LYS A 200 -4.98 -0.58 -32.12
C LYS A 200 -3.81 0.41 -32.11
N ARG A 201 -3.33 0.80 -30.92
CA ARG A 201 -2.27 1.81 -30.75
C ARG A 201 -0.91 1.25 -30.39
N PHE A 202 -0.90 0.07 -29.76
CA PHE A 202 0.34 -0.52 -29.22
C PHE A 202 0.40 -2.00 -29.55
N PRO A 203 1.62 -2.54 -29.80
CA PRO A 203 1.80 -3.96 -30.12
C PRO A 203 1.76 -4.81 -28.86
N PHE A 204 1.01 -5.89 -28.88
CA PHE A 204 0.89 -6.87 -27.81
C PHE A 204 0.95 -8.29 -28.36
N GLY A 205 1.61 -9.19 -27.59
CA GLY A 205 1.55 -10.63 -27.77
C GLY A 205 0.68 -11.29 -26.69
N LYS A 206 0.09 -12.45 -26.98
CA LYS A 206 -0.60 -13.24 -25.97
C LYS A 206 0.40 -13.86 -24.99
N LYS A 207 0.16 -13.76 -23.69
CA LYS A 207 1.03 -14.37 -22.67
C LYS A 207 0.62 -15.81 -22.34
N GLU A 208 -0.69 -16.09 -22.28
CA GLU A 208 -1.24 -17.45 -22.04
C GLU A 208 -2.59 -17.61 -22.76
N ASP A 209 -2.85 -18.81 -23.33
CA ASP A 209 -4.07 -19.06 -24.10
C ASP A 209 -5.35 -19.21 -23.23
N ARG A 210 -5.20 -19.66 -21.98
CA ARG A 210 -6.36 -19.89 -21.07
C ARG A 210 -6.83 -18.65 -20.32
N PHE A 211 -5.94 -17.69 -20.12
CA PHE A 211 -6.21 -16.44 -19.45
C PHE A 211 -5.90 -15.31 -20.42
N LYS A 212 -6.83 -14.44 -20.66
CA LYS A 212 -6.73 -13.33 -21.61
C LYS A 212 -5.76 -12.24 -21.07
N PHE A 213 -4.45 -12.55 -21.07
CA PHE A 213 -3.38 -11.62 -20.70
C PHE A 213 -2.50 -11.33 -21.90
N TYR A 214 -2.06 -10.08 -22.03
CA TYR A 214 -1.26 -9.61 -23.14
C TYR A 214 0.01 -8.94 -22.66
N VAL A 215 1.15 -9.36 -23.20
CA VAL A 215 2.45 -8.76 -22.93
C VAL A 215 2.77 -7.70 -23.98
N TYR A 216 3.30 -6.57 -23.52
CA TYR A 216 3.77 -5.51 -24.41
C TYR A 216 5.05 -5.89 -25.14
N LEU A 217 5.11 -5.65 -26.46
CA LEU A 217 6.21 -5.95 -27.35
C LEU A 217 6.98 -4.65 -27.71
N PRO A 218 8.00 -4.24 -26.95
CA PRO A 218 8.66 -2.94 -27.12
C PRO A 218 9.41 -2.82 -28.46
N ASN A 219 9.91 -3.92 -29.00
CA ASN A 219 10.64 -3.93 -30.27
C ASN A 219 9.74 -3.71 -31.49
N GLU A 220 8.46 -3.95 -31.37
CA GLU A 220 7.45 -3.76 -32.42
C GLU A 220 6.76 -2.40 -32.34
N ASP A 221 6.99 -1.62 -31.29
CA ASP A 221 6.35 -0.33 -31.09
C ASP A 221 6.99 0.77 -31.95
N LYS A 222 6.34 1.04 -33.07
CA LYS A 222 6.71 2.12 -34.03
C LYS A 222 6.15 3.49 -33.62
N ASN A 223 5.26 3.55 -32.64
CA ASN A 223 4.57 4.79 -32.23
C ASN A 223 5.43 5.59 -31.25
N LEU A 224 6.29 6.43 -31.78
CA LEU A 224 7.09 7.42 -31.02
C LEU A 224 6.31 8.70 -30.68
N GLN A 225 5.02 8.80 -31.03
CA GLN A 225 4.24 10.01 -30.78
C GLN A 225 4.13 10.28 -29.28
N LYS A 226 4.74 11.39 -28.87
CA LYS A 226 4.43 12.05 -27.59
C LYS A 226 2.99 12.55 -27.68
N LEU A 227 2.04 11.79 -27.16
CA LEU A 227 0.73 12.38 -26.87
C LEU A 227 0.94 13.55 -25.91
N GLN A 228 0.45 14.72 -26.25
CA GLN A 228 0.26 15.81 -25.31
C GLN A 228 -0.85 15.37 -24.34
N LEU A 229 -0.43 14.72 -23.25
CA LEU A 229 -1.34 14.32 -22.20
C LEU A 229 -1.79 15.57 -21.45
N ARG A 230 -3.07 15.74 -21.27
CA ARG A 230 -3.61 16.73 -20.34
C ARG A 230 -3.05 16.44 -18.94
N ALA A 231 -2.32 17.41 -18.39
CA ALA A 231 -1.66 17.32 -17.09
C ALA A 231 -2.64 17.35 -15.89
N ASP A 232 -3.90 16.99 -16.09
CA ASP A 232 -5.01 17.34 -15.21
C ASP A 232 -5.02 16.64 -13.85
N ALA A 233 -4.39 15.50 -13.68
CA ALA A 233 -4.46 14.78 -12.42
C ALA A 233 -3.38 15.19 -11.40
N PHE A 234 -2.21 15.65 -11.85
CA PHE A 234 -1.29 16.36 -10.95
C PHE A 234 -1.93 17.65 -10.42
N LEU A 235 -2.77 18.28 -11.25
CA LEU A 235 -3.58 19.45 -10.92
C LEU A 235 -4.73 19.16 -9.95
N MET A 236 -5.20 17.91 -9.79
CA MET A 236 -6.27 17.62 -8.83
C MET A 236 -5.91 18.02 -7.40
N ARG A 237 -4.66 17.79 -6.97
CA ARG A 237 -4.20 18.18 -5.62
C ARG A 237 -4.10 19.69 -5.44
N THR A 238 -3.87 20.44 -6.51
CA THR A 238 -3.76 21.90 -6.49
C THR A 238 -5.12 22.61 -6.62
N LYS A 239 -6.16 21.91 -7.03
CA LYS A 239 -7.52 22.44 -7.23
C LYS A 239 -8.43 22.36 -5.99
N PHE A 240 -7.97 21.77 -4.89
CA PHE A 240 -8.77 21.74 -3.67
C PHE A 240 -8.91 23.13 -3.05
N SER A 241 -10.15 23.53 -2.71
CA SER A 241 -10.41 24.78 -2.00
C SER A 241 -9.66 24.81 -0.66
N PRO A 242 -8.86 25.86 -0.39
CA PRO A 242 -8.14 25.99 0.88
C PRO A 242 -9.07 25.98 2.10
N ASP A 243 -10.26 26.58 1.99
CA ASP A 243 -11.22 26.67 3.10
C ASP A 243 -11.81 25.28 3.40
N LYS A 244 -12.29 24.57 2.38
CA LYS A 244 -12.76 23.18 2.55
C LYS A 244 -11.69 22.26 3.12
N LEU A 245 -10.42 22.46 2.74
CA LEU A 245 -9.30 21.70 3.31
C LEU A 245 -9.12 22.03 4.79
N ALA A 246 -9.16 23.32 5.18
CA ALA A 246 -9.01 23.74 6.56
C ALA A 246 -10.09 23.12 7.46
N ASP A 247 -11.33 23.14 7.01
CA ASP A 247 -12.49 22.59 7.74
C ASP A 247 -12.41 21.08 7.96
N ASN A 248 -11.75 20.36 7.03
CA ASN A 248 -11.70 18.89 7.04
C ASN A 248 -10.35 18.32 7.50
N MET A 249 -9.40 19.14 7.95
CA MET A 249 -8.06 18.71 8.36
C MET A 249 -8.07 17.63 9.45
N ASN A 250 -8.99 17.73 10.41
CA ASN A 250 -9.10 16.75 11.48
C ASN A 250 -9.49 15.36 10.97
N ILE A 251 -10.38 15.29 9.96
CA ILE A 251 -10.77 14.05 9.32
C ILE A 251 -9.61 13.48 8.51
N LEU A 252 -8.95 14.31 7.69
CA LEU A 252 -7.81 13.89 6.86
C LEU A 252 -6.66 13.34 7.71
N ARG A 253 -6.40 13.92 8.88
CA ARG A 253 -5.36 13.43 9.82
C ARG A 253 -5.61 12.02 10.32
N THR A 254 -6.88 11.57 10.41
CA THR A 254 -7.20 10.22 10.89
C THR A 254 -6.66 9.12 9.97
N PHE A 255 -6.40 9.42 8.70
CA PHE A 255 -5.87 8.48 7.72
C PHE A 255 -4.33 8.41 7.68
N VAL A 256 -3.65 9.21 8.50
CA VAL A 256 -2.18 9.25 8.56
C VAL A 256 -1.69 8.57 9.84
N PRO A 257 -0.63 7.72 9.80
CA PRO A 257 -0.09 7.10 11.00
C PRO A 257 0.28 8.12 12.07
N SER A 258 -0.09 7.84 13.33
CA SER A 258 0.16 8.73 14.47
C SER A 258 1.65 9.04 14.67
N ALA A 259 2.52 8.12 14.30
CA ALA A 259 3.97 8.29 14.37
C ALA A 259 4.50 9.50 13.58
N ILE A 260 3.78 9.94 12.53
CA ILE A 260 4.20 11.07 11.69
C ILE A 260 3.37 12.33 11.91
N THR A 261 2.17 12.23 12.48
CA THR A 261 1.25 13.38 12.58
C THR A 261 1.84 14.56 13.34
N ASN A 262 2.64 14.31 14.37
CA ASN A 262 3.28 15.36 15.17
C ASN A 262 4.37 16.13 14.40
N TYR A 263 4.96 15.52 13.37
CA TYR A 263 6.02 16.12 12.57
C TYR A 263 5.48 16.90 11.37
N LEU A 264 4.22 16.69 10.99
CA LEU A 264 3.59 17.36 9.85
C LEU A 264 3.46 18.87 10.07
N ASP A 265 3.19 19.31 11.29
CA ASP A 265 2.94 20.71 11.61
C ASP A 265 4.21 21.57 11.60
N ILE A 266 5.38 20.97 11.75
CA ILE A 266 6.68 21.63 11.85
C ILE A 266 7.60 21.35 10.66
N GLU A 267 7.10 20.68 9.61
CA GLU A 267 7.88 20.24 8.43
C GLU A 267 9.17 19.46 8.75
N MET A 268 9.24 18.85 9.91
CA MET A 268 10.41 18.07 10.35
C MET A 268 10.34 16.59 9.93
N GLU A 269 9.63 16.27 8.86
CA GLU A 269 9.46 14.89 8.35
C GLU A 269 10.80 14.21 8.02
N ASN A 270 11.80 14.98 7.62
CA ASN A 270 13.13 14.45 7.35
C ASN A 270 13.84 13.91 8.61
N TRP A 271 13.44 14.40 9.79
CA TRP A 271 13.98 13.94 11.08
C TRP A 271 13.43 12.57 11.50
N CYS A 272 12.39 12.09 10.82
CA CYS A 272 11.84 10.77 11.05
C CYS A 272 12.63 9.65 10.35
N LYS A 273 13.72 9.99 9.62
CA LYS A 273 14.57 9.02 8.92
C LYS A 273 15.65 8.51 9.88
N GLU A 274 15.42 7.33 10.41
CA GLU A 274 16.34 6.74 11.39
C GLU A 274 16.31 5.20 11.35
N ILE A 275 17.38 4.58 11.84
CA ILE A 275 17.40 3.15 12.12
C ILE A 275 17.05 2.95 13.59
N ARG A 276 15.97 2.25 13.86
CA ARG A 276 15.47 1.96 15.20
C ARG A 276 15.34 0.48 15.48
N LEU A 277 15.40 0.14 16.74
CA LEU A 277 14.94 -1.17 17.21
C LEU A 277 13.42 -1.14 17.29
N LEU A 278 12.75 -1.92 16.44
CA LEU A 278 11.31 -2.01 16.39
C LEU A 278 10.84 -3.44 16.57
N THR A 279 9.63 -3.59 17.07
CA THR A 279 8.88 -4.84 16.99
C THR A 279 7.80 -4.70 15.93
N ILE A 280 7.88 -5.51 14.89
CA ILE A 280 6.95 -5.53 13.76
C ILE A 280 5.98 -6.69 13.93
N MET A 281 4.71 -6.44 13.70
CA MET A 281 3.65 -7.44 13.69
C MET A 281 2.86 -7.38 12.38
N PHE A 282 2.80 -8.49 11.67
CA PHE A 282 1.83 -8.71 10.60
C PHE A 282 0.67 -9.55 11.11
N VAL A 283 -0.54 -9.12 10.81
CA VAL A 283 -1.78 -9.83 11.13
C VAL A 283 -2.48 -10.18 9.84
N LYS A 284 -2.55 -11.48 9.51
CA LYS A 284 -3.38 -11.97 8.41
C LYS A 284 -4.82 -12.01 8.87
N LEU A 285 -5.65 -11.22 8.22
CA LEU A 285 -7.05 -11.06 8.59
C LEU A 285 -7.92 -12.13 7.91
N PRO A 286 -8.97 -12.63 8.58
CA PRO A 286 -9.92 -13.56 8.01
C PRO A 286 -10.97 -12.83 7.14
N LEU A 287 -10.50 -12.02 6.21
CA LEU A 287 -11.30 -11.19 5.31
C LEU A 287 -11.02 -11.54 3.86
N SER A 288 -12.04 -11.43 3.02
CA SER A 288 -11.96 -11.64 1.57
C SER A 288 -12.61 -10.48 0.81
N LEU A 289 -12.32 -10.34 -0.49
CA LEU A 289 -12.98 -9.34 -1.32
C LEU A 289 -14.49 -9.51 -1.36
N LYS A 290 -15.00 -10.74 -1.24
CA LYS A 290 -16.45 -11.00 -1.17
C LYS A 290 -17.11 -10.33 0.04
N ASP A 291 -16.39 -10.15 1.15
CA ASP A 291 -16.91 -9.44 2.32
C ASP A 291 -17.21 -7.95 2.02
N THR A 292 -16.68 -7.38 0.93
CA THR A 292 -17.00 -6.01 0.51
C THR A 292 -18.31 -5.89 -0.27
N GLU A 293 -18.93 -7.00 -0.65
CA GLU A 293 -20.11 -7.03 -1.54
C GLU A 293 -21.41 -7.05 -0.77
N THR A 294 -21.41 -7.59 0.45
CA THR A 294 -22.62 -7.74 1.27
C THR A 294 -22.60 -6.83 2.50
N PRO A 295 -23.77 -6.38 3.01
CA PRO A 295 -23.84 -5.58 4.23
C PRO A 295 -23.19 -6.27 5.43
N GLU A 296 -23.44 -7.57 5.62
CA GLU A 296 -22.89 -8.38 6.71
C GLU A 296 -21.34 -8.50 6.58
N GLY A 297 -20.84 -8.64 5.35
CA GLY A 297 -19.42 -8.68 5.08
C GLY A 297 -18.74 -7.34 5.39
N LYS A 298 -19.38 -6.22 5.02
CA LYS A 298 -18.89 -4.86 5.33
C LYS A 298 -18.84 -4.63 6.85
N GLU A 299 -19.85 -5.05 7.59
CA GLU A 299 -19.87 -4.99 9.04
C GLU A 299 -18.76 -5.88 9.63
N LYS A 300 -18.54 -7.08 9.09
CA LYS A 300 -17.44 -7.97 9.46
C LYS A 300 -16.09 -7.27 9.28
N ILE A 301 -15.84 -6.61 8.13
CA ILE A 301 -14.61 -5.86 7.90
C ILE A 301 -14.43 -4.80 8.98
N GLN A 302 -15.45 -3.99 9.26
CA GLN A 302 -15.42 -2.95 10.27
C GLN A 302 -15.08 -3.52 11.65
N ASN A 303 -15.77 -4.58 12.07
CA ASN A 303 -15.57 -5.21 13.37
C ASN A 303 -14.17 -5.81 13.53
N VAL A 304 -13.63 -6.45 12.49
CA VAL A 304 -12.26 -6.98 12.47
C VAL A 304 -11.25 -5.85 12.58
N VAL A 305 -11.39 -4.79 11.78
CA VAL A 305 -10.50 -3.62 11.80
C VAL A 305 -10.50 -2.96 13.18
N LEU A 306 -11.68 -2.72 13.77
CA LEU A 306 -11.80 -2.13 15.09
C LEU A 306 -11.17 -3.00 16.18
N THR A 307 -11.31 -4.33 16.10
CA THR A 307 -10.72 -5.27 17.05
C THR A 307 -9.20 -5.20 17.02
N VAL A 308 -8.62 -5.20 15.81
CA VAL A 308 -7.17 -5.08 15.66
C VAL A 308 -6.66 -3.72 16.13
N GLN A 309 -7.34 -2.63 15.75
CA GLN A 309 -6.98 -1.28 16.21
C GLN A 309 -6.99 -1.19 17.74
N ARG A 310 -8.03 -1.69 18.42
CA ARG A 310 -8.10 -1.70 19.88
C ARG A 310 -6.94 -2.48 20.52
N GLY A 311 -6.63 -3.66 19.99
CA GLY A 311 -5.52 -4.47 20.49
C GLY A 311 -4.18 -3.75 20.38
N ILE A 312 -3.91 -3.10 19.24
CA ILE A 312 -2.66 -2.38 18.97
C ILE A 312 -2.53 -1.14 19.87
N TYR A 313 -3.54 -0.25 19.85
CA TYR A 313 -3.42 1.05 20.52
C TYR A 313 -3.46 0.94 22.06
N ARG A 314 -4.17 -0.05 22.64
CA ARG A 314 -4.12 -0.33 24.07
C ARG A 314 -2.72 -0.69 24.57
N THR A 315 -1.89 -1.23 23.73
CA THR A 315 -0.50 -1.62 24.05
C THR A 315 0.54 -0.61 23.53
N ARG A 316 0.10 0.59 23.16
CA ARG A 316 0.92 1.68 22.60
C ARG A 316 1.65 1.32 21.30
N GLY A 317 1.07 0.41 20.51
CA GLY A 317 1.48 0.12 19.14
C GLY A 317 0.95 1.15 18.15
N SER A 318 1.46 1.11 16.95
CA SER A 318 1.03 1.95 15.82
C SER A 318 0.59 1.08 14.64
N LEU A 319 -0.59 1.34 14.10
CA LEU A 319 -1.03 0.77 12.84
C LEU A 319 -0.38 1.55 11.69
N ASN A 320 0.48 0.89 10.94
CA ASN A 320 1.14 1.49 9.80
C ASN A 320 0.24 1.46 8.55
N LYS A 321 -0.28 0.27 8.20
CA LYS A 321 -1.18 0.13 7.03
C LYS A 321 -2.06 -1.11 7.10
N LEU A 322 -3.20 -1.02 6.41
CA LEU A 322 -4.09 -2.12 6.08
C LEU A 322 -4.03 -2.35 4.57
N ILE A 323 -3.80 -3.58 4.15
CA ILE A 323 -3.73 -4.02 2.76
C ILE A 323 -4.75 -5.13 2.59
N MET A 324 -5.50 -5.08 1.50
CA MET A 324 -6.43 -6.14 1.09
C MET A 324 -6.38 -6.26 -0.43
N ASP A 325 -6.05 -7.44 -0.89
CA ASP A 325 -6.05 -7.80 -2.30
C ASP A 325 -6.69 -9.19 -2.52
N ASP A 326 -6.60 -9.73 -3.73
CA ASP A 326 -7.15 -11.06 -4.06
C ASP A 326 -6.43 -12.21 -3.35
N VAL A 327 -5.21 -11.98 -2.88
CA VAL A 327 -4.36 -13.00 -2.29
C VAL A 327 -4.53 -13.04 -0.78
N GLU A 328 -4.50 -11.86 -0.15
CA GLU A 328 -4.57 -11.78 1.30
C GLU A 328 -5.06 -10.41 1.81
N SER A 329 -5.51 -10.43 3.07
CA SER A 329 -5.85 -9.23 3.82
C SER A 329 -4.94 -9.17 5.04
N VAL A 330 -4.13 -8.12 5.14
CA VAL A 330 -3.11 -8.00 6.19
C VAL A 330 -3.07 -6.61 6.81
N MET A 331 -2.75 -6.57 8.09
CA MET A 331 -2.37 -5.34 8.78
C MET A 331 -0.91 -5.38 9.21
N LEU A 332 -0.18 -4.30 8.91
CA LEU A 332 1.17 -4.05 9.38
C LEU A 332 1.13 -3.10 10.56
N CYS A 333 1.65 -3.56 11.69
CA CYS A 333 1.69 -2.85 12.95
C CYS A 333 3.10 -2.83 13.51
N CYS A 334 3.42 -1.85 14.35
CA CYS A 334 4.74 -1.75 14.96
C CYS A 334 4.70 -1.11 16.35
N TRP A 335 5.69 -1.46 17.17
CA TRP A 335 6.01 -0.87 18.47
C TRP A 335 7.44 -0.35 18.46
N GLY A 336 7.71 0.69 19.26
CA GLY A 336 9.04 1.32 19.33
C GLY A 336 9.14 2.64 18.56
N LEU A 337 8.04 3.12 17.97
CA LEU A 337 7.99 4.45 17.37
C LEU A 337 7.79 5.53 18.43
N PRO A 338 8.34 6.75 18.22
CA PRO A 338 8.09 7.87 19.12
C PRO A 338 6.60 8.19 19.23
N PRO A 339 6.15 8.66 20.39
CA PRO A 339 6.89 8.89 21.66
C PRO A 339 6.93 7.66 22.58
N PHE A 340 6.47 6.49 22.14
CA PHE A 340 6.17 5.33 23.00
C PHE A 340 7.21 4.21 22.94
N SER A 341 8.47 4.49 22.59
CA SER A 341 9.54 3.48 22.56
C SER A 341 9.88 2.94 23.95
N SER A 342 9.98 1.63 24.09
CA SER A 342 10.27 0.93 25.36
C SER A 342 10.96 -0.41 25.11
N ALA A 343 11.80 -0.84 26.08
CA ALA A 343 12.39 -2.18 26.09
C ALA A 343 11.33 -3.30 26.15
N GLU A 344 10.12 -2.98 26.61
CA GLU A 344 8.99 -3.92 26.70
C GLU A 344 8.18 -4.06 25.39
N ASP A 345 8.54 -3.37 24.33
CA ASP A 345 7.78 -3.37 23.10
C ASP A 345 7.55 -4.76 22.49
N PRO A 346 8.52 -5.72 22.56
CA PRO A 346 8.25 -7.10 22.13
C PRO A 346 7.15 -7.77 22.94
N VAL A 347 7.14 -7.57 24.27
CA VAL A 347 6.11 -8.12 25.15
C VAL A 347 4.73 -7.49 24.86
N ARG A 348 4.70 -6.17 24.66
CA ARG A 348 3.46 -5.44 24.29
C ARG A 348 2.89 -5.93 22.98
N ALA A 349 3.71 -6.19 21.98
CA ALA A 349 3.29 -6.75 20.71
C ALA A 349 2.68 -8.16 20.87
N ILE A 350 3.30 -9.02 21.66
CA ILE A 350 2.80 -10.37 21.98
C ILE A 350 1.45 -10.29 22.70
N LEU A 351 1.33 -9.43 23.71
CA LEU A 351 0.09 -9.23 24.44
C LEU A 351 -1.03 -8.71 23.53
N SER A 352 -0.70 -7.77 22.64
CA SER A 352 -1.60 -7.26 21.61
C SER A 352 -2.09 -8.38 20.69
N GLY A 353 -1.17 -9.15 20.13
CA GLY A 353 -1.51 -10.27 19.24
C GLY A 353 -2.40 -11.30 19.92
N ASN A 354 -2.11 -11.65 21.18
CA ASN A 354 -2.92 -12.57 21.96
C ASN A 354 -4.35 -12.01 22.21
N CYS A 355 -4.45 -10.72 22.54
CA CYS A 355 -5.74 -10.05 22.72
C CYS A 355 -6.55 -10.08 21.42
N ILE A 356 -5.92 -9.70 20.29
CA ILE A 356 -6.57 -9.69 18.97
C ILE A 356 -7.11 -11.08 18.60
N LEU A 357 -6.28 -12.13 18.71
CA LEU A 357 -6.73 -13.48 18.38
C LEU A 357 -7.88 -13.95 19.28
N ARG A 358 -7.82 -13.65 20.57
CA ARG A 358 -8.88 -14.01 21.51
C ARG A 358 -10.18 -13.28 21.22
N GLU A 359 -10.14 -11.96 20.99
CA GLU A 359 -11.34 -11.17 20.69
C GLU A 359 -11.95 -11.59 19.34
N LEU A 360 -11.14 -11.84 18.30
CA LEU A 360 -11.64 -12.34 17.01
C LEU A 360 -12.31 -13.72 17.14
N SER A 361 -11.67 -14.64 17.87
CA SER A 361 -12.22 -15.98 18.06
C SER A 361 -13.47 -15.99 18.92
N TYR A 362 -13.49 -15.24 20.02
CA TYR A 362 -14.60 -15.26 20.98
C TYR A 362 -15.84 -14.53 20.44
N ASN A 363 -15.65 -13.29 19.96
CA ASN A 363 -16.78 -12.43 19.57
C ASN A 363 -17.30 -12.74 18.17
N PHE A 364 -16.42 -13.12 17.23
CA PHE A 364 -16.78 -13.24 15.81
C PHE A 364 -16.59 -14.65 15.23
N LYS A 365 -16.07 -15.60 16.02
CA LYS A 365 -15.71 -16.96 15.54
C LYS A 365 -14.73 -16.95 14.38
N LEU A 366 -13.88 -15.93 14.33
CA LEU A 366 -12.87 -15.72 13.31
C LEU A 366 -11.47 -16.03 13.86
N ASN A 367 -10.60 -16.55 13.01
CA ASN A 367 -9.23 -16.85 13.36
C ASN A 367 -8.28 -16.09 12.43
N ALA A 368 -7.27 -15.45 13.00
CA ALA A 368 -6.20 -14.78 12.28
C ALA A 368 -4.86 -15.53 12.45
N SER A 369 -3.87 -15.21 11.64
CA SER A 369 -2.48 -15.65 11.82
C SER A 369 -1.60 -14.44 12.06
N ILE A 370 -0.68 -14.52 13.00
CA ILE A 370 0.16 -13.39 13.40
C ILE A 370 1.63 -13.80 13.34
N GLY A 371 2.44 -12.93 12.72
CA GLY A 371 3.89 -13.01 12.73
C GLY A 371 4.48 -11.79 13.44
N ILE A 372 5.41 -12.00 14.38
CA ILE A 372 6.07 -10.92 15.13
C ILE A 372 7.59 -11.11 15.05
N ALA A 373 8.29 -10.03 14.72
CA ALA A 373 9.74 -10.01 14.74
C ALA A 373 10.26 -8.70 15.34
N THR A 374 11.35 -8.78 16.10
CA THR A 374 12.01 -7.62 16.70
C THR A 374 13.43 -7.50 16.17
N GLY A 375 13.83 -6.28 15.78
CA GLY A 375 15.17 -6.02 15.27
C GLY A 375 15.31 -4.60 14.74
N ARG A 376 16.46 -4.31 14.13
CA ARG A 376 16.73 -3.00 13.53
C ARG A 376 15.92 -2.84 12.24
N CYS A 377 15.25 -1.71 12.14
CA CYS A 377 14.42 -1.33 11.00
C CYS A 377 14.68 0.13 10.66
N PHE A 378 14.83 0.43 9.39
CA PHE A 378 14.79 1.81 8.93
C PHE A 378 13.34 2.29 8.96
N THR A 379 13.13 3.45 9.55
CA THR A 379 11.87 4.17 9.54
C THR A 379 12.07 5.51 8.86
N GLY A 380 11.10 5.92 8.06
CA GLY A 380 11.22 7.22 7.41
C GLY A 380 10.14 7.49 6.39
N VAL A 381 10.12 8.73 5.95
CA VAL A 381 9.23 9.17 4.89
C VAL A 381 9.85 8.84 3.55
N CYS A 382 9.15 8.01 2.78
CA CYS A 382 9.46 7.70 1.40
C CYS A 382 8.51 8.46 0.49
N GLY A 383 9.02 9.02 -0.61
CA GLY A 383 8.17 9.75 -1.53
C GLY A 383 8.87 10.89 -2.26
N SER A 384 8.06 11.77 -2.85
CA SER A 384 8.54 12.91 -3.63
C SER A 384 8.15 14.23 -2.97
N VAL A 385 9.03 15.21 -3.06
CA VAL A 385 8.74 16.58 -2.63
C VAL A 385 7.58 17.14 -3.46
N GLY A 386 6.50 17.54 -2.80
CA GLY A 386 5.28 18.01 -3.47
C GLY A 386 4.39 16.92 -4.09
N GLY A 387 4.84 15.64 -4.07
CA GLY A 387 4.10 14.48 -4.55
C GLY A 387 3.53 13.61 -3.41
N ARG A 388 3.29 12.32 -3.72
CA ARG A 388 2.87 11.32 -2.71
C ARG A 388 4.03 11.00 -1.78
N LYS A 389 3.69 10.81 -0.52
CA LYS A 389 4.58 10.43 0.57
C LYS A 389 3.97 9.27 1.34
N GLU A 390 4.80 8.45 1.95
CA GLU A 390 4.37 7.43 2.90
C GLU A 390 5.40 7.25 4.01
N TYR A 391 4.95 7.03 5.24
CA TYR A 391 5.81 6.62 6.34
C TYR A 391 6.06 5.13 6.26
N SER A 392 7.25 4.76 5.85
CA SER A 392 7.64 3.39 5.52
C SER A 392 8.54 2.78 6.58
N LEU A 393 8.41 1.46 6.72
CA LEU A 393 9.23 0.58 7.53
C LEU A 393 9.98 -0.34 6.58
N LEU A 394 11.32 -0.31 6.60
CA LEU A 394 12.16 -1.08 5.68
C LEU A 394 13.24 -1.84 6.45
N GLY A 395 13.40 -3.11 6.15
CA GLY A 395 14.42 -3.97 6.75
C GLY A 395 14.00 -5.43 6.81
N ASP A 396 14.97 -6.29 7.12
CA ASP A 396 14.77 -7.75 7.12
C ASP A 396 13.71 -8.20 8.12
N ILE A 397 13.56 -7.50 9.24
CA ILE A 397 12.55 -7.84 10.24
C ILE A 397 11.12 -7.68 9.72
N VAL A 398 10.89 -6.75 8.79
CA VAL A 398 9.57 -6.58 8.15
C VAL A 398 9.25 -7.82 7.31
N ASN A 399 10.23 -8.29 6.52
CA ASN A 399 10.10 -9.48 5.70
C ASN A 399 9.94 -10.73 6.58
N PHE A 400 10.76 -10.89 7.63
CA PHE A 400 10.65 -12.01 8.57
C PHE A 400 9.29 -12.06 9.26
N SER A 401 8.78 -10.93 9.71
CA SER A 401 7.46 -10.86 10.36
C SER A 401 6.35 -11.29 9.38
N SER A 402 6.40 -10.85 8.12
CA SER A 402 5.47 -11.27 7.07
C SER A 402 5.59 -12.77 6.76
N GLU A 403 6.80 -13.30 6.66
CA GLU A 403 7.05 -14.72 6.41
C GLU A 403 6.55 -15.60 7.57
N LEU A 404 6.77 -15.18 8.82
CA LEU A 404 6.25 -15.86 10.00
C LEU A 404 4.73 -15.92 10.00
N MET A 405 4.07 -14.82 9.64
CA MET A 405 2.61 -14.75 9.50
C MET A 405 2.13 -15.72 8.42
N SER A 406 2.76 -15.71 7.24
CA SER A 406 2.37 -16.56 6.10
C SER A 406 2.57 -18.06 6.37
N LYS A 407 3.62 -18.42 7.11
CA LYS A 407 3.91 -19.79 7.56
C LYS A 407 3.11 -20.20 8.82
N GLY A 408 2.39 -19.27 9.45
CA GLY A 408 1.57 -19.50 10.64
C GLY A 408 0.26 -20.22 10.26
N ARG A 409 -0.22 -21.09 11.15
CA ARG A 409 -1.60 -21.59 11.07
C ARG A 409 -2.55 -20.55 11.65
N THR A 410 -3.79 -20.58 11.20
CA THR A 410 -4.85 -19.75 11.78
C THR A 410 -5.00 -20.03 13.30
N GLY A 411 -5.04 -18.96 14.08
CA GLY A 411 -5.05 -19.04 15.55
C GLY A 411 -3.68 -19.11 16.20
N GLU A 412 -2.59 -18.99 15.45
CA GLU A 412 -1.21 -19.05 15.96
C GLU A 412 -0.51 -17.68 15.89
N ILE A 413 0.36 -17.44 16.87
CA ILE A 413 1.37 -16.36 16.83
C ILE A 413 2.72 -17.02 16.66
N LYS A 414 3.43 -16.65 15.59
CA LYS A 414 4.83 -17.01 15.39
C LYS A 414 5.74 -15.83 15.72
N LEU A 415 6.77 -16.09 16.46
CA LEU A 415 7.69 -15.10 16.99
C LEU A 415 9.12 -15.37 16.51
N LEU A 416 9.82 -14.32 16.10
CA LEU A 416 11.26 -14.32 15.93
C LEU A 416 11.86 -13.32 16.90
N LEU A 417 12.57 -13.82 17.90
CA LEU A 417 13.38 -13.00 18.81
C LEU A 417 14.82 -13.10 18.32
N LEU A 418 15.35 -12.01 17.78
CA LEU A 418 16.77 -11.90 17.45
C LEU A 418 17.55 -11.68 18.76
N ASN A 419 17.95 -12.75 19.41
CA ASN A 419 19.02 -12.69 20.40
C ASN A 419 20.37 -12.61 19.67
N ALA A 420 21.33 -11.89 20.25
CA ALA A 420 22.65 -11.65 19.68
C ALA A 420 23.44 -12.92 19.32
N ILE A 421 22.96 -14.11 19.67
CA ILE A 421 23.69 -15.39 19.56
C ILE A 421 22.99 -16.38 18.60
N LEU A 422 21.64 -16.45 18.55
CA LEU A 422 20.87 -17.32 17.64
C LEU A 422 19.43 -16.81 17.45
N PRO A 423 18.88 -16.85 16.23
CA PRO A 423 17.47 -16.54 16.01
C PRO A 423 16.59 -17.67 16.56
N LEU A 424 15.80 -17.38 17.59
CA LEU A 424 14.87 -18.33 18.21
C LEU A 424 13.47 -18.08 17.62
N THR A 425 12.94 -19.08 16.89
CA THR A 425 11.54 -19.06 16.43
C THR A 425 10.66 -19.77 17.46
N LEU A 426 9.76 -19.02 18.08
CA LEU A 426 8.78 -19.55 19.02
C LEU A 426 7.39 -19.56 18.38
N VAL A 427 6.63 -20.62 18.65
CA VAL A 427 5.23 -20.75 18.22
C VAL A 427 4.35 -20.74 19.46
N MET A 428 3.50 -19.72 19.59
CA MET A 428 2.49 -19.67 20.64
C MET A 428 1.13 -20.04 20.05
N LYS A 429 0.54 -21.09 20.60
CA LYS A 429 -0.86 -21.49 20.30
C LYS A 429 -1.80 -20.98 21.35
N ILE A 430 -2.87 -20.31 20.95
CA ILE A 430 -3.93 -19.96 21.86
C ILE A 430 -4.76 -21.23 22.13
N LYS A 431 -4.64 -21.76 23.35
CA LYS A 431 -5.65 -22.72 23.83
C LYS A 431 -6.91 -21.92 24.16
N THR A 432 -7.91 -21.97 23.27
CA THR A 432 -9.27 -21.60 23.64
C THR A 432 -9.73 -22.59 24.69
N ARG A 433 -9.55 -22.29 25.97
CA ARG A 433 -10.32 -23.01 26.99
C ARG A 433 -11.80 -22.66 26.74
N LYS A 434 -12.60 -23.66 26.39
CA LYS A 434 -14.05 -23.59 26.59
C LYS A 434 -14.23 -23.37 28.09
N PHE A 435 -14.58 -22.17 28.49
CA PHE A 435 -15.22 -22.00 29.78
C PHE A 435 -16.64 -22.53 29.60
N LEU A 436 -16.92 -23.65 30.30
CA LEU A 436 -18.25 -24.15 30.56
C LEU A 436 -19.06 -23.11 31.32
#